data_07b274a782c86ba2b25b17b0d256c527
#
_entry.id   07b274a782c86ba2b25b17b0d256c527
#
_cell.length_a   1.000
_cell.length_b   1.000
_cell.length_c   1.000
_cell.angle_alpha   90.00
_cell.angle_beta   90.00
_cell.angle_gamma   90.00
#
_symmetry.space_group_name_H-M   'P 1'
#
loop_
_entity.id
_entity.type
_entity.pdbx_description
1 polymer ?
#
loop_
_entity_poly.entity_id
_entity_poly.type
_entity_poly.pdbx_seq_one_letter_code
_entity_poly.pdbx_strand_id
1 'polypeptide(L)'
;MKIYLVGGAVRDQIMGLSVKDKDYVVVGSTFKEMVKLGYKPIGKDFPVFLHPKTHNEYALARTERKVSRGYKGFRIYASKEVTLEEDLKRRDLTINAIAKDARGQFIDPFHGIKDIKNKVLRHVSSAFVEDPIRVLRIARFSARFHQFKIHPKTESILKQIVRNKEIEAVASERIWHELFVGFSEKKSYLMIEVLHKCGALKLLL
;
A
#
# COMPACT_ATOMS: atom_id res chain seq x y z
N MET A 1 -7.18 -21.96 -5.87
CA MET A 1 -6.27 -20.80 -6.03
C MET A 1 -6.89 -19.81 -7.00
N LYS A 2 -6.98 -18.54 -6.62
CA LYS A 2 -7.41 -17.41 -7.48
C LYS A 2 -6.34 -16.34 -7.48
N ILE A 3 -6.11 -15.69 -8.62
CA ILE A 3 -5.05 -14.68 -8.79
C ILE A 3 -5.68 -13.38 -9.22
N TYR A 4 -5.28 -12.29 -8.62
CA TYR A 4 -5.80 -10.95 -8.87
C TYR A 4 -4.65 -9.97 -9.09
N LEU A 5 -4.72 -9.16 -10.15
CA LEU A 5 -3.88 -7.98 -10.27
C LEU A 5 -4.36 -6.94 -9.25
N VAL A 6 -3.46 -6.26 -8.55
CA VAL A 6 -3.83 -5.37 -7.43
C VAL A 6 -3.02 -4.08 -7.39
N GLY A 7 -3.47 -3.15 -6.58
CA GLY A 7 -2.68 -1.99 -6.16
C GLY A 7 -2.42 -0.95 -7.24
N GLY A 8 -1.18 -0.50 -7.31
CA GLY A 8 -0.75 0.56 -8.22
C GLY A 8 -1.06 0.29 -9.68
N ALA A 9 -0.88 -0.95 -10.13
CA ALA A 9 -1.16 -1.37 -11.50
C ALA A 9 -2.64 -1.19 -11.89
N VAL A 10 -3.55 -1.58 -10.99
CA VAL A 10 -5.00 -1.45 -11.22
C VAL A 10 -5.43 0.01 -11.20
N ARG A 11 -4.94 0.78 -10.20
CA ARG A 11 -5.19 2.23 -10.12
C ARG A 11 -4.72 2.94 -11.38
N ASP A 12 -3.47 2.71 -11.79
CA ASP A 12 -2.88 3.41 -12.94
C ASP A 12 -3.61 3.04 -14.24
N GLN A 13 -4.06 1.78 -14.39
CA GLN A 13 -4.91 1.35 -15.49
C GLN A 13 -6.26 2.08 -15.53
N ILE A 14 -6.93 2.24 -14.38
CA ILE A 14 -8.21 2.97 -14.28
C ILE A 14 -8.01 4.46 -14.62
N MET A 15 -6.86 5.02 -14.26
CA MET A 15 -6.52 6.42 -14.54
C MET A 15 -5.99 6.65 -15.97
N GLY A 16 -5.85 5.61 -16.80
CA GLY A 16 -5.26 5.71 -18.13
C GLY A 16 -3.76 6.01 -18.13
N LEU A 17 -3.07 5.71 -17.02
CA LEU A 17 -1.63 5.90 -16.87
C LEU A 17 -0.86 4.64 -17.30
N SER A 18 0.41 4.82 -17.68
CA SER A 18 1.31 3.71 -17.99
C SER A 18 1.52 2.83 -16.75
N VAL A 19 1.28 1.53 -16.91
CA VAL A 19 1.52 0.51 -15.87
C VAL A 19 2.94 0.01 -16.02
N LYS A 20 3.80 0.25 -15.01
CA LYS A 20 5.19 -0.19 -14.99
C LYS A 20 5.32 -1.57 -14.37
N ASP A 21 4.90 -1.71 -13.13
CA ASP A 21 5.03 -2.94 -12.34
C ASP A 21 3.66 -3.56 -12.09
N LYS A 22 3.62 -4.89 -12.09
CA LYS A 22 2.38 -5.65 -11.89
C LYS A 22 2.52 -6.53 -10.67
N ASP A 23 1.77 -6.19 -9.62
CA ASP A 23 1.67 -6.95 -8.40
C ASP A 23 0.40 -7.81 -8.39
N TYR A 24 0.55 -9.05 -7.97
CA TYR A 24 -0.56 -9.98 -7.89
C TYR A 24 -0.78 -10.48 -6.47
N VAL A 25 -2.05 -10.66 -6.10
CA VAL A 25 -2.46 -11.36 -4.88
C VAL A 25 -3.01 -12.72 -5.24
N VAL A 26 -2.55 -13.73 -4.49
CA VAL A 26 -2.97 -15.13 -4.62
C VAL A 26 -3.82 -15.50 -3.43
N VAL A 27 -5.08 -15.85 -3.66
CA VAL A 27 -6.04 -16.29 -2.65
C VAL A 27 -6.25 -17.80 -2.75
N GLY A 28 -6.37 -18.47 -1.61
CA GLY A 28 -6.66 -19.92 -1.55
C GLY A 28 -5.44 -20.78 -1.91
N SER A 29 -4.23 -20.32 -1.57
CA SER A 29 -2.99 -21.09 -1.74
C SER A 29 -2.09 -20.98 -0.51
N THR A 30 -1.06 -21.80 -0.46
CA THR A 30 -0.05 -21.83 0.60
C THR A 30 1.35 -21.61 0.03
N PHE A 31 2.30 -21.27 0.91
CA PHE A 31 3.69 -21.13 0.55
C PHE A 31 4.24 -22.39 -0.17
N LYS A 32 3.93 -23.57 0.39
CA LYS A 32 4.37 -24.87 -0.19
C LYS A 32 3.80 -25.10 -1.59
N GLU A 33 2.54 -24.75 -1.81
CA GLU A 33 1.89 -24.88 -3.11
C GLU A 33 2.50 -23.94 -4.15
N MET A 34 2.78 -22.68 -3.77
CA MET A 34 3.43 -21.71 -4.66
C MET A 34 4.83 -22.21 -5.10
N VAL A 35 5.64 -22.70 -4.17
CA VAL A 35 6.96 -23.27 -4.49
C VAL A 35 6.83 -24.49 -5.40
N LYS A 36 5.86 -25.39 -5.12
CA LYS A 36 5.60 -26.57 -5.98
C LYS A 36 5.21 -26.19 -7.42
N LEU A 37 4.55 -25.05 -7.59
CA LEU A 37 4.18 -24.49 -8.90
C LEU A 37 5.33 -23.72 -9.58
N GLY A 38 6.54 -23.74 -9.01
CA GLY A 38 7.74 -23.14 -9.58
C GLY A 38 7.92 -21.64 -9.29
N TYR A 39 7.07 -21.05 -8.44
CA TYR A 39 7.26 -19.66 -8.01
C TYR A 39 8.47 -19.56 -7.07
N LYS A 40 9.33 -18.57 -7.28
CA LYS A 40 10.55 -18.37 -6.49
C LYS A 40 10.27 -17.42 -5.32
N PRO A 41 10.42 -17.85 -4.05
CA PRO A 41 10.20 -16.97 -2.91
C PRO A 41 11.25 -15.86 -2.88
N ILE A 42 10.81 -14.62 -2.57
CA ILE A 42 11.64 -13.44 -2.34
C ILE A 42 11.29 -12.81 -0.99
N GLY A 43 12.30 -12.35 -0.29
CA GLY A 43 12.13 -11.81 1.06
C GLY A 43 12.02 -12.91 2.13
N LYS A 44 12.51 -12.57 3.33
CA LYS A 44 12.54 -13.52 4.46
C LYS A 44 11.25 -13.50 5.28
N ASP A 45 10.59 -12.33 5.35
CA ASP A 45 9.52 -12.08 6.30
C ASP A 45 8.12 -12.06 5.68
N PHE A 46 8.03 -11.97 4.35
CA PHE A 46 6.76 -11.86 3.63
C PHE A 46 6.59 -12.95 2.59
N PRO A 47 5.40 -13.57 2.47
CA PRO A 47 5.12 -14.61 1.48
C PRO A 47 4.93 -14.01 0.08
N VAL A 48 6.01 -13.46 -0.47
CA VAL A 48 6.09 -12.89 -1.83
C VAL A 48 6.96 -13.77 -2.69
N PHE A 49 6.59 -13.93 -3.95
CA PHE A 49 7.21 -14.81 -4.92
C PHE A 49 7.37 -14.09 -6.26
N LEU A 50 8.41 -14.48 -7.01
CA LEU A 50 8.54 -14.14 -8.43
C LEU A 50 7.95 -15.23 -9.30
N HIS A 51 7.19 -14.82 -10.29
CA HIS A 51 6.69 -15.74 -11.31
C HIS A 51 7.85 -16.24 -12.18
N PRO A 52 7.97 -17.57 -12.44
CA PRO A 52 9.14 -18.17 -13.07
C PRO A 52 9.47 -17.64 -14.48
N LYS A 53 8.46 -17.15 -15.22
CA LYS A 53 8.64 -16.66 -16.59
C LYS A 53 8.60 -15.15 -16.71
N THR A 54 7.69 -14.48 -15.98
CA THR A 54 7.45 -13.02 -16.14
C THR A 54 8.18 -12.18 -15.13
N HIS A 55 8.71 -12.78 -14.05
CA HIS A 55 9.34 -12.10 -12.91
C HIS A 55 8.44 -11.10 -12.18
N ASN A 56 7.15 -11.07 -12.48
CA ASN A 56 6.19 -10.28 -11.72
C ASN A 56 6.06 -10.81 -10.29
N GLU A 57 5.71 -9.92 -9.35
CA GLU A 57 5.54 -10.26 -7.95
C GLU A 57 4.16 -10.83 -7.65
N TYR A 58 4.14 -11.94 -6.92
CA TYR A 58 2.94 -12.63 -6.45
C TYR A 58 3.01 -12.78 -4.94
N ALA A 59 2.09 -12.16 -4.23
CA ALA A 59 1.99 -12.28 -2.78
C ALA A 59 0.79 -13.16 -2.40
N LEU A 60 0.94 -14.04 -1.40
CA LEU A 60 -0.22 -14.68 -0.80
C LEU A 60 -1.09 -13.64 -0.11
N ALA A 61 -2.42 -13.79 -0.25
CA ALA A 61 -3.36 -13.01 0.52
C ALA A 61 -3.06 -13.15 2.01
N ARG A 62 -3.00 -12.03 2.73
CA ARG A 62 -2.57 -12.01 4.12
C ARG A 62 -3.26 -10.91 4.91
N THR A 63 -3.38 -11.15 6.20
CA THR A 63 -3.64 -10.12 7.19
C THR A 63 -2.34 -9.76 7.92
N GLU A 64 -2.27 -8.55 8.38
CA GLU A 64 -1.15 -8.02 9.16
C GLU A 64 -1.71 -7.48 10.47
N ARG A 65 -1.09 -7.80 11.59
CA ARG A 65 -1.46 -7.28 12.90
C ARG A 65 -0.22 -6.74 13.60
N LYS A 66 -0.29 -5.48 14.02
CA LYS A 66 0.76 -4.88 14.82
C LYS A 66 0.77 -5.50 16.21
N VAL A 67 1.90 -6.05 16.62
CA VAL A 67 2.11 -6.69 17.94
C VAL A 67 3.13 -5.93 18.79
N SER A 68 3.99 -5.09 18.16
CA SER A 68 4.94 -4.21 18.86
C SER A 68 5.30 -2.99 17.99
N ARG A 69 6.08 -2.05 18.55
CA ARG A 69 6.58 -0.90 17.79
C ARG A 69 7.65 -1.31 16.77
N GLY A 70 7.74 -0.57 15.66
CA GLY A 70 8.75 -0.74 14.61
C GLY A 70 8.42 -1.79 13.55
N TYR A 71 9.36 -1.94 12.59
CA TYR A 71 9.18 -2.81 11.40
C TYR A 71 8.98 -4.29 11.73
N LYS A 72 9.69 -4.83 12.74
CA LYS A 72 9.52 -6.22 13.20
C LYS A 72 8.27 -6.44 14.04
N GLY A 73 7.48 -5.39 14.27
CA GLY A 73 6.28 -5.41 15.09
C GLY A 73 5.04 -5.96 14.42
N PHE A 74 5.12 -6.50 13.21
CA PHE A 74 3.98 -7.07 12.50
C PHE A 74 4.00 -8.60 12.56
N ARG A 75 2.89 -9.18 12.97
CA ARG A 75 2.62 -10.61 12.76
C ARG A 75 1.81 -10.76 11.47
N ILE A 76 2.38 -11.49 10.53
CA ILE A 76 1.76 -11.79 9.25
C ILE A 76 1.05 -13.13 9.37
N TYR A 77 -0.20 -13.15 8.95
CA TYR A 77 -0.97 -14.37 8.82
C TYR A 77 -1.39 -14.53 7.36
N ALA A 78 -0.85 -15.56 6.71
CA ALA A 78 -1.17 -15.94 5.34
C ALA A 78 -1.62 -17.40 5.34
N SER A 79 -2.87 -17.63 4.96
CA SER A 79 -3.47 -18.96 4.88
C SER A 79 -4.48 -19.01 3.72
N LYS A 80 -5.00 -20.19 3.42
CA LYS A 80 -6.00 -20.37 2.35
C LYS A 80 -7.31 -19.66 2.64
N GLU A 81 -7.62 -19.44 3.92
CA GLU A 81 -8.86 -18.82 4.39
C GLU A 81 -8.85 -17.30 4.23
N VAL A 82 -7.67 -16.68 4.13
CA VAL A 82 -7.58 -15.23 3.98
C VAL A 82 -8.20 -14.81 2.64
N THR A 83 -9.20 -13.97 2.73
CA THR A 83 -9.97 -13.50 1.59
C THR A 83 -9.24 -12.35 0.86
N LEU A 84 -9.65 -12.08 -0.38
CA LEU A 84 -9.17 -10.91 -1.11
C LEU A 84 -9.51 -9.61 -0.39
N GLU A 85 -10.71 -9.51 0.17
CA GLU A 85 -11.16 -8.30 0.86
C GLU A 85 -10.32 -8.01 2.11
N GLU A 86 -9.95 -9.01 2.89
CA GLU A 86 -9.05 -8.86 4.03
C GLU A 86 -7.66 -8.36 3.61
N ASP A 87 -7.11 -8.88 2.50
CA ASP A 87 -5.84 -8.36 1.97
C ASP A 87 -5.96 -6.92 1.49
N LEU A 88 -7.04 -6.56 0.82
CA LEU A 88 -7.27 -5.19 0.36
C LEU A 88 -7.50 -4.23 1.54
N LYS A 89 -8.17 -4.68 2.62
CA LYS A 89 -8.48 -3.89 3.81
C LYS A 89 -7.25 -3.37 4.55
N ARG A 90 -6.14 -4.12 4.56
CA ARG A 90 -4.89 -3.72 5.22
C ARG A 90 -4.07 -2.71 4.43
N ARG A 91 -4.43 -2.41 3.18
CA ARG A 91 -3.70 -1.46 2.31
C ARG A 91 -3.84 -0.02 2.81
N ASP A 92 -3.01 0.85 2.24
CA ASP A 92 -2.91 2.26 2.65
C ASP A 92 -4.12 3.08 2.19
N LEU A 93 -4.34 3.17 0.88
CA LEU A 93 -5.34 4.04 0.27
C LEU A 93 -6.39 3.22 -0.50
N THR A 94 -7.64 3.71 -0.51
CA THR A 94 -8.74 3.11 -1.28
C THR A 94 -8.38 2.95 -2.75
N ILE A 95 -7.71 3.94 -3.34
CA ILE A 95 -7.24 3.90 -4.73
C ILE A 95 -6.21 2.80 -5.01
N ASN A 96 -5.55 2.27 -3.99
CA ASN A 96 -4.61 1.15 -4.05
C ASN A 96 -5.22 -0.17 -3.57
N ALA A 97 -6.48 -0.15 -3.12
CA ALA A 97 -7.21 -1.30 -2.60
C ALA A 97 -8.26 -1.81 -3.60
N ILE A 98 -7.92 -1.78 -4.87
CA ILE A 98 -8.72 -2.28 -5.98
C ILE A 98 -7.99 -3.49 -6.56
N ALA A 99 -8.74 -4.52 -6.90
CA ALA A 99 -8.25 -5.71 -7.57
C ALA A 99 -8.90 -5.88 -8.95
N LYS A 100 -8.25 -6.64 -9.82
CA LYS A 100 -8.77 -7.03 -11.13
C LYS A 100 -8.58 -8.54 -11.31
N ASP A 101 -9.64 -9.24 -11.63
CA ASP A 101 -9.61 -10.68 -11.86
C ASP A 101 -9.08 -11.05 -13.28
N ALA A 102 -8.95 -12.35 -13.53
CA ALA A 102 -8.50 -12.87 -14.82
C ALA A 102 -9.47 -12.58 -15.99
N ARG A 103 -10.74 -12.28 -15.70
CA ARG A 103 -11.76 -11.91 -16.68
C ARG A 103 -11.79 -10.41 -16.97
N GLY A 104 -10.95 -9.64 -16.27
CA GLY A 104 -10.87 -8.19 -16.41
C GLY A 104 -11.87 -7.41 -15.54
N GLN A 105 -12.61 -8.07 -14.65
CA GLN A 105 -13.57 -7.41 -13.76
C GLN A 105 -12.86 -6.77 -12.58
N PHE A 106 -13.25 -5.53 -12.25
CA PHE A 106 -12.76 -4.82 -11.08
C PHE A 106 -13.51 -5.26 -9.82
N ILE A 107 -12.76 -5.47 -8.74
CA ILE A 107 -13.27 -5.80 -7.41
C ILE A 107 -12.83 -4.66 -6.51
N ASP A 108 -13.78 -3.85 -6.04
CA ASP A 108 -13.55 -2.58 -5.35
C ASP A 108 -14.42 -2.46 -4.08
N PRO A 109 -14.14 -3.25 -3.04
CA PRO A 109 -14.95 -3.26 -1.81
C PRO A 109 -14.84 -1.97 -1.00
N PHE A 110 -13.82 -1.14 -1.26
CA PHE A 110 -13.54 0.09 -0.51
C PHE A 110 -13.78 1.37 -1.31
N HIS A 111 -14.48 1.27 -2.46
CA HIS A 111 -14.86 2.41 -3.29
C HIS A 111 -13.69 3.23 -3.84
N GLY A 112 -12.56 2.59 -4.11
CA GLY A 112 -11.37 3.24 -4.66
C GLY A 112 -11.59 3.82 -6.05
N ILE A 113 -12.40 3.20 -6.89
CA ILE A 113 -12.79 3.72 -8.22
C ILE A 113 -13.53 5.06 -8.07
N LYS A 114 -14.44 5.16 -7.09
CA LYS A 114 -15.13 6.41 -6.78
C LYS A 114 -14.16 7.48 -6.31
N ASP A 115 -13.20 7.13 -5.46
CA ASP A 115 -12.19 8.07 -4.96
C ASP A 115 -11.21 8.50 -6.08
N ILE A 116 -10.86 7.63 -7.03
CA ILE A 116 -10.11 8.00 -8.25
C ILE A 116 -10.89 9.04 -9.05
N LYS A 117 -12.16 8.79 -9.34
CA LYS A 117 -13.03 9.71 -10.11
C LYS A 117 -13.16 11.06 -9.42
N ASN A 118 -13.31 11.06 -8.10
CA ASN A 118 -13.46 12.27 -7.28
C ASN A 118 -12.12 12.92 -6.90
N LYS A 119 -10.99 12.34 -7.29
CA LYS A 119 -9.64 12.80 -6.97
C LYS A 119 -9.42 12.93 -5.45
N VAL A 120 -9.68 11.85 -4.71
CA VAL A 120 -9.57 11.80 -3.25
C VAL A 120 -8.53 10.77 -2.81
N LEU A 121 -7.63 11.16 -1.90
CA LEU A 121 -6.73 10.27 -1.18
C LEU A 121 -7.39 9.92 0.18
N ARG A 122 -7.93 8.72 0.28
CA ARG A 122 -8.62 8.20 1.47
C ARG A 122 -7.94 6.92 1.96
N HIS A 123 -7.71 6.82 3.28
CA HIS A 123 -7.28 5.57 3.90
C HIS A 123 -8.37 4.50 3.82
N VAL A 124 -7.95 3.23 3.76
CA VAL A 124 -8.89 2.11 3.59
C VAL A 124 -9.65 1.80 4.88
N SER A 125 -8.93 1.68 6.01
CA SER A 125 -9.49 1.21 7.28
C SER A 125 -8.71 1.75 8.47
N SER A 126 -9.16 1.43 9.69
CA SER A 126 -8.45 1.76 10.93
C SER A 126 -7.04 1.13 11.02
N ALA A 127 -6.77 0.04 10.30
CA ALA A 127 -5.42 -0.54 10.19
C ALA A 127 -4.39 0.40 9.56
N PHE A 128 -4.83 1.54 9.01
CA PHE A 128 -3.94 2.57 8.49
C PHE A 128 -2.94 3.08 9.53
N VAL A 129 -3.33 3.21 10.79
CA VAL A 129 -2.46 3.69 11.88
C VAL A 129 -1.36 2.70 12.27
N GLU A 130 -1.46 1.45 11.86
CA GLU A 130 -0.52 0.41 12.26
C GLU A 130 0.88 0.58 11.62
N ASP A 131 0.95 1.16 10.41
CA ASP A 131 2.23 1.43 9.73
C ASP A 131 2.46 2.94 9.57
N PRO A 132 3.29 3.57 10.42
CA PRO A 132 3.50 5.02 10.40
C PRO A 132 4.13 5.56 9.11
N ILE A 133 4.81 4.72 8.32
CA ILE A 133 5.36 5.12 7.01
C ILE A 133 4.26 5.62 6.05
N ARG A 134 3.01 5.24 6.28
CA ARG A 134 1.86 5.66 5.47
C ARG A 134 1.65 7.17 5.48
N VAL A 135 2.16 7.88 6.50
CA VAL A 135 2.19 9.37 6.51
C VAL A 135 3.03 9.88 5.35
N LEU A 136 4.25 9.35 5.17
CA LEU A 136 5.13 9.74 4.08
C LEU A 136 4.58 9.27 2.73
N ARG A 137 3.97 8.08 2.69
CA ARG A 137 3.34 7.56 1.47
C ARG A 137 2.21 8.47 0.97
N ILE A 138 1.33 8.96 1.85
CA ILE A 138 0.27 9.92 1.46
C ILE A 138 0.89 11.23 0.99
N ALA A 139 1.89 11.74 1.69
CA ALA A 139 2.59 12.95 1.28
C ALA A 139 3.20 12.80 -0.13
N ARG A 140 3.85 11.67 -0.42
CA ARG A 140 4.34 11.33 -1.76
C ARG A 140 3.21 11.21 -2.79
N PHE A 141 2.10 10.55 -2.45
CA PHE A 141 0.96 10.46 -3.37
C PHE A 141 0.34 11.82 -3.66
N SER A 142 0.38 12.77 -2.74
CA SER A 142 -0.05 14.15 -2.99
C SER A 142 0.84 14.85 -4.03
N ALA A 143 2.14 14.59 -4.03
CA ALA A 143 3.06 15.08 -5.06
C ALA A 143 2.80 14.42 -6.43
N ARG A 144 2.61 13.09 -6.45
CA ARG A 144 2.34 12.32 -7.67
C ARG A 144 0.98 12.67 -8.28
N PHE A 145 -0.06 12.73 -7.46
CA PHE A 145 -1.44 13.00 -7.86
C PHE A 145 -1.86 14.39 -7.39
N HIS A 146 -1.17 15.42 -7.87
CA HIS A 146 -1.31 16.81 -7.42
C HIS A 146 -2.72 17.40 -7.49
N GLN A 147 -3.64 16.78 -8.24
CA GLN A 147 -5.05 17.17 -8.32
C GLN A 147 -5.91 16.50 -7.25
N PHE A 148 -5.37 15.52 -6.51
CA PHE A 148 -6.11 14.80 -5.48
C PHE A 148 -6.05 15.55 -4.15
N LYS A 149 -7.18 15.56 -3.45
CA LYS A 149 -7.30 16.13 -2.09
C LYS A 149 -7.28 15.01 -1.06
N ILE A 150 -6.60 15.22 0.04
CA ILE A 150 -6.63 14.27 1.16
C ILE A 150 -8.00 14.39 1.84
N HIS A 151 -8.63 13.24 2.10
CA HIS A 151 -9.92 13.21 2.79
C HIS A 151 -9.76 13.68 4.26
N PRO A 152 -10.69 14.51 4.82
CA PRO A 152 -10.53 15.08 6.17
C PRO A 152 -10.30 14.04 7.28
N LYS A 153 -10.99 12.90 7.24
CA LYS A 153 -10.74 11.79 8.18
C LYS A 153 -9.32 11.24 8.07
N THR A 154 -8.75 11.23 6.86
CA THR A 154 -7.36 10.79 6.63
C THR A 154 -6.38 11.80 7.19
N GLU A 155 -6.61 13.10 6.99
CA GLU A 155 -5.78 14.17 7.60
C GLU A 155 -5.75 14.07 9.12
N SER A 156 -6.92 13.79 9.75
CA SER A 156 -7.00 13.60 11.20
C SER A 156 -6.14 12.42 11.67
N ILE A 157 -6.16 11.31 10.93
CA ILE A 157 -5.34 10.12 11.24
C ILE A 157 -3.84 10.43 11.06
N LEU A 158 -3.44 11.17 10.02
CA LEU A 158 -2.04 11.57 9.86
C LEU A 158 -1.55 12.36 11.09
N LYS A 159 -2.33 13.34 11.53
CA LYS A 159 -2.00 14.13 12.74
C LYS A 159 -1.93 13.27 14.00
N GLN A 160 -2.79 12.26 14.13
CA GLN A 160 -2.77 11.32 15.25
C GLN A 160 -1.48 10.49 15.27
N ILE A 161 -1.07 9.90 14.13
CA ILE A 161 0.16 9.11 14.01
C ILE A 161 1.37 9.97 14.40
N VAL A 162 1.41 11.21 13.93
CA VAL A 162 2.50 12.15 14.21
C VAL A 162 2.56 12.51 15.71
N ARG A 163 1.41 12.82 16.33
CA ARG A 163 1.34 13.12 17.78
C ARG A 163 1.84 11.97 18.64
N ASN A 164 1.57 10.75 18.22
CA ASN A 164 2.02 9.54 18.94
C ASN A 164 3.51 9.25 18.72
N LYS A 165 4.23 10.09 17.94
CA LYS A 165 5.65 9.93 17.61
C LYS A 165 6.00 8.56 17.01
N GLU A 166 5.05 7.93 16.36
CA GLU A 166 5.25 6.58 15.82
C GLU A 166 6.17 6.57 14.60
N ILE A 167 6.35 7.72 13.93
CA ILE A 167 7.27 7.87 12.79
C ILE A 167 8.72 7.66 13.22
N GLU A 168 9.09 8.02 14.46
CA GLU A 168 10.44 7.86 14.99
C GLU A 168 10.90 6.38 15.07
N ALA A 169 9.94 5.45 15.10
CA ALA A 169 10.21 4.01 15.12
C ALA A 169 10.32 3.38 13.70
N VAL A 170 10.16 4.18 12.65
CA VAL A 170 10.29 3.70 11.27
C VAL A 170 11.77 3.67 10.89
N ALA A 171 12.19 2.58 10.24
CA ALA A 171 13.57 2.45 9.74
C ALA A 171 13.90 3.58 8.75
N SER A 172 15.08 4.18 8.91
CA SER A 172 15.55 5.34 8.14
C SER A 172 15.54 5.08 6.63
N GLU A 173 15.85 3.85 6.22
CA GLU A 173 15.85 3.45 4.81
C GLU A 173 14.46 3.53 4.18
N ARG A 174 13.41 3.19 4.96
CA ARG A 174 12.02 3.30 4.50
C ARG A 174 11.61 4.76 4.38
N ILE A 175 11.97 5.59 5.36
CA ILE A 175 11.74 7.04 5.33
C ILE A 175 12.42 7.64 4.11
N TRP A 176 13.70 7.36 3.94
CA TRP A 176 14.49 7.86 2.83
C TRP A 176 13.93 7.46 1.48
N HIS A 177 13.51 6.21 1.33
CA HIS A 177 12.91 5.73 0.08
C HIS A 177 11.66 6.55 -0.31
N GLU A 178 10.74 6.78 0.63
CA GLU A 178 9.52 7.56 0.36
C GLU A 178 9.85 9.03 0.05
N LEU A 179 10.83 9.63 0.76
CA LEU A 179 11.31 10.98 0.49
C LEU A 179 11.94 11.08 -0.90
N PHE A 180 12.86 10.18 -1.23
CA PHE A 180 13.55 10.17 -2.51
C PHE A 180 12.58 10.06 -3.70
N VAL A 181 11.63 9.12 -3.63
CA VAL A 181 10.61 8.95 -4.67
C VAL A 181 9.70 10.19 -4.74
N GLY A 182 9.33 10.76 -3.60
CA GLY A 182 8.46 11.94 -3.54
C GLY A 182 9.15 13.20 -4.09
N PHE A 183 10.43 13.39 -3.81
CA PHE A 183 11.22 14.50 -4.34
C PHE A 183 11.48 14.39 -5.86
N SER A 184 11.40 13.19 -6.41
CA SER A 184 11.49 12.95 -7.85
C SER A 184 10.21 13.30 -8.60
N GLU A 185 9.11 13.59 -7.91
CA GLU A 185 7.84 13.99 -8.54
C GLU A 185 7.84 15.47 -8.95
N LYS A 186 7.17 15.79 -10.07
CA LYS A 186 7.12 17.18 -10.61
C LYS A 186 6.57 18.22 -9.62
N LYS A 187 5.72 17.82 -8.70
CA LYS A 187 5.09 18.70 -7.68
C LYS A 187 5.53 18.30 -6.28
N SER A 188 6.82 18.03 -6.11
CA SER A 188 7.42 17.55 -4.85
C SER A 188 7.14 18.46 -3.65
N TYR A 189 6.96 19.77 -3.86
CA TYR A 189 6.62 20.73 -2.81
C TYR A 189 5.31 20.35 -2.08
N LEU A 190 4.34 19.71 -2.76
CA LEU A 190 3.11 19.24 -2.13
C LEU A 190 3.36 18.17 -1.07
N MET A 191 4.39 17.35 -1.24
CA MET A 191 4.83 16.42 -0.20
C MET A 191 5.24 17.18 1.06
N ILE A 192 6.05 18.21 0.92
CA ILE A 192 6.52 19.04 2.04
C ILE A 192 5.35 19.74 2.72
N GLU A 193 4.40 20.28 1.96
CA GLU A 193 3.19 20.90 2.52
C GLU A 193 2.38 19.92 3.37
N VAL A 194 2.17 18.68 2.91
CA VAL A 194 1.45 17.67 3.67
C VAL A 194 2.19 17.31 4.95
N LEU A 195 3.50 17.05 4.87
CA LEU A 195 4.35 16.74 6.03
C LEU A 195 4.34 17.89 7.05
N HIS A 196 4.39 19.14 6.58
CA HIS A 196 4.29 20.32 7.43
C HIS A 196 2.92 20.42 8.11
N LYS A 197 1.83 20.33 7.33
CA LYS A 197 0.44 20.44 7.84
C LYS A 197 0.08 19.37 8.88
N CYS A 198 0.61 18.17 8.78
CA CYS A 198 0.39 17.12 9.78
C CYS A 198 1.41 17.15 10.92
N GLY A 199 2.45 17.99 10.86
CA GLY A 199 3.51 18.12 11.86
C GLY A 199 4.65 17.11 11.73
N ALA A 200 4.61 16.23 10.70
CA ALA A 200 5.64 15.20 10.51
C ALA A 200 7.01 15.79 10.16
N LEU A 201 7.04 16.93 9.47
CA LEU A 201 8.30 17.57 9.05
C LEU A 201 9.24 17.86 10.24
N LYS A 202 8.68 18.25 11.40
CA LYS A 202 9.44 18.52 12.63
C LYS A 202 10.06 17.27 13.26
N LEU A 203 9.55 16.10 12.93
CA LEU A 203 10.09 14.81 13.45
C LEU A 203 11.11 14.21 12.49
N LEU A 204 11.17 14.70 11.25
CA LEU A 204 12.04 14.19 10.19
C LEU A 204 13.32 15.01 10.02
N LEU A 205 13.31 16.28 10.50
CA LEU A 205 14.42 17.23 10.49
C LEU A 205 14.94 17.50 11.91
#